data_b19c73cc2db00fc50ede7629066722a3
#
_entry.id   b19c73cc2db00fc50ede7629066722a3
#
_cell.length_a   1.000
_cell.length_b   1.000
_cell.length_c   1.000
_cell.angle_alpha   90.00
_cell.angle_beta   90.00
_cell.angle_gamma   90.00
#
_symmetry.space_group_name_H-M   'P 1'
#
loop_
_entity.id
_entity.type
_entity.pdbx_description
1 polymer ?
#
loop_
_entity_poly.entity_id
_entity_poly.type
_entity_poly.pdbx_seq_one_letter_code
_entity_poly.pdbx_strand_id
1 'polypeptide(L)'
;MKVYKVYSFLCLVLAAAMVVTDLNFHPRIRWTWFTAGGVATMWIASSIGFFKRYNLLKNVMWQLLIGSIICFIWDGFTGWHGWSVDLVLPILSVATLAGMFVIAKVQKSPVREYLIYEIMAAVYGLILPVILLVCGVVRKPTVSMFGALICFLFLVGVILFKGREFKEEMHKNLHV
;
A
#
# COMPACT_ATOMS: atom_id res chain seq x y z
N MET A 1 -3.68 -8.01 -22.27
CA MET A 1 -3.96 -6.69 -22.91
C MET A 1 -5.42 -6.22 -22.79
N LYS A 2 -6.44 -7.07 -22.95
CA LYS A 2 -7.87 -6.64 -22.83
C LYS A 2 -8.21 -6.09 -21.44
N VAL A 3 -7.78 -6.76 -20.37
CA VAL A 3 -8.06 -6.36 -18.97
C VAL A 3 -7.46 -4.98 -18.63
N TYR A 4 -6.23 -4.71 -19.08
CA TYR A 4 -5.59 -3.40 -18.86
C TYR A 4 -6.34 -2.26 -19.58
N LYS A 5 -6.81 -2.48 -20.81
CA LYS A 5 -7.59 -1.48 -21.56
C LYS A 5 -8.91 -1.16 -20.84
N VAL A 6 -9.62 -2.18 -20.35
CA VAL A 6 -10.85 -2.00 -19.57
C VAL A 6 -10.60 -1.27 -18.27
N TYR A 7 -9.54 -1.62 -17.54
CA TYR A 7 -9.14 -0.95 -16.31
C TYR A 7 -8.78 0.52 -16.55
N SER A 8 -7.96 0.84 -17.56
CA SER A 8 -7.60 2.22 -17.91
C SER A 8 -8.83 3.03 -18.34
N PHE A 9 -9.74 2.43 -19.06
CA PHE A 9 -10.99 3.07 -19.44
C PHE A 9 -11.88 3.38 -18.23
N LEU A 10 -12.00 2.43 -17.29
CA LEU A 10 -12.73 2.63 -16.02
C LEU A 10 -12.12 3.76 -15.17
N CYS A 11 -10.79 3.83 -15.06
CA CYS A 11 -10.11 4.90 -14.35
C CYS A 11 -10.37 6.26 -14.99
N LEU A 12 -10.36 6.35 -16.32
CA LEU A 12 -10.69 7.57 -17.07
C LEU A 12 -12.13 8.01 -16.86
N VAL A 13 -13.08 7.08 -16.92
CA VAL A 13 -14.51 7.36 -16.68
C VAL A 13 -14.75 7.85 -15.26
N LEU A 14 -14.11 7.21 -14.25
CA LEU A 14 -14.19 7.64 -12.85
C LEU A 14 -13.59 9.04 -12.66
N ALA A 15 -12.43 9.34 -13.25
CA ALA A 15 -11.84 10.67 -13.19
C ALA A 15 -12.76 11.72 -13.82
N ALA A 16 -13.31 11.45 -15.00
CA ALA A 16 -14.23 12.36 -15.67
C ALA A 16 -15.52 12.59 -14.86
N ALA A 17 -16.09 11.52 -14.30
CA ALA A 17 -17.30 11.63 -13.46
C ALA A 17 -17.03 12.47 -12.21
N MET A 18 -15.88 12.32 -11.55
CA MET A 18 -15.49 13.11 -10.38
C MET A 18 -15.31 14.59 -10.75
N VAL A 19 -14.65 14.89 -11.88
CA VAL A 19 -14.50 16.28 -12.37
C VAL A 19 -15.87 16.92 -12.64
N VAL A 20 -16.78 16.20 -13.31
CA VAL A 20 -18.12 16.70 -13.61
C VAL A 20 -18.94 16.93 -12.33
N THR A 21 -18.88 16.03 -11.35
CA THR A 21 -19.58 16.21 -10.07
C THR A 21 -19.04 17.40 -9.28
N ASP A 22 -17.73 17.60 -9.27
CA ASP A 22 -17.09 18.70 -8.54
C ASP A 22 -17.44 20.07 -9.15
N LEU A 23 -17.48 20.15 -10.48
CA LEU A 23 -17.88 21.36 -11.20
C LEU A 23 -19.33 21.77 -10.92
N ASN A 24 -20.24 20.78 -10.71
CA ASN A 24 -21.65 21.07 -10.48
C ASN A 24 -22.00 21.36 -9.01
N PHE A 25 -21.31 20.75 -8.07
CA PHE A 25 -21.72 20.79 -6.65
C PHE A 25 -20.87 21.70 -5.76
N HIS A 26 -19.60 22.00 -6.10
CA HIS A 26 -18.70 22.74 -5.22
C HIS A 26 -17.80 23.75 -5.94
N PRO A 27 -18.32 24.94 -6.34
CA PRO A 27 -17.50 25.93 -7.08
C PRO A 27 -16.39 26.60 -6.23
N ARG A 28 -16.38 26.40 -4.91
CA ARG A 28 -15.44 27.07 -3.98
C ARG A 28 -14.23 26.24 -3.56
N ILE A 29 -14.25 24.93 -3.66
CA ILE A 29 -13.18 24.08 -3.16
C ILE A 29 -12.61 23.29 -4.35
N ARG A 30 -11.33 23.49 -4.64
CA ARG A 30 -10.61 22.80 -5.74
C ARG A 30 -10.34 21.32 -5.43
N TRP A 31 -11.38 20.57 -5.05
CA TRP A 31 -11.28 19.13 -4.81
C TRP A 31 -10.98 18.35 -6.10
N THR A 32 -11.27 18.95 -7.25
CA THR A 32 -11.02 18.38 -8.59
C THR A 32 -9.55 17.99 -8.78
N TRP A 33 -8.62 18.82 -8.33
CA TRP A 33 -7.20 18.52 -8.44
C TRP A 33 -6.77 17.37 -7.55
N PHE A 34 -7.44 17.20 -6.41
CA PHE A 34 -7.23 16.10 -5.48
C PHE A 34 -7.65 14.76 -6.07
N THR A 35 -8.86 14.72 -6.55
CA THR A 35 -9.45 13.50 -7.11
C THR A 35 -8.73 13.11 -8.40
N ALA A 36 -8.43 14.07 -9.28
CA ALA A 36 -7.67 13.84 -10.49
C ALA A 36 -6.24 13.34 -10.20
N GLY A 37 -5.56 13.95 -9.24
CA GLY A 37 -4.22 13.53 -8.78
C GLY A 37 -4.25 12.12 -8.18
N GLY A 38 -5.24 11.79 -7.35
CA GLY A 38 -5.40 10.45 -6.77
C GLY A 38 -5.66 9.37 -7.82
N VAL A 39 -6.55 9.63 -8.78
CA VAL A 39 -6.82 8.70 -9.88
C VAL A 39 -5.61 8.56 -10.80
N ALA A 40 -4.91 9.65 -11.11
CA ALA A 40 -3.70 9.60 -11.95
C ALA A 40 -2.58 8.79 -11.30
N THR A 41 -2.34 8.97 -9.99
CA THR A 41 -1.34 8.19 -9.25
C THR A 41 -1.72 6.71 -9.18
N MET A 42 -2.98 6.39 -8.94
CA MET A 42 -3.45 5.01 -8.93
C MET A 42 -3.33 4.36 -10.31
N TRP A 43 -3.62 5.11 -11.38
CA TRP A 43 -3.47 4.62 -12.75
C TRP A 43 -1.99 4.40 -13.13
N ILE A 44 -1.09 5.33 -12.78
CA ILE A 44 0.36 5.20 -13.03
C ILE A 44 0.91 3.99 -12.26
N ALA A 45 0.60 3.88 -10.98
CA ALA A 45 1.06 2.79 -10.13
C ALA A 45 0.61 1.42 -10.66
N SER A 46 -0.65 1.31 -11.06
CA SER A 46 -1.21 0.08 -11.64
C SER A 46 -0.61 -0.23 -13.01
N SER A 47 -0.36 0.80 -13.84
CA SER A 47 0.26 0.64 -15.16
C SER A 47 1.68 0.08 -15.04
N ILE A 48 2.48 0.59 -14.12
CA ILE A 48 3.82 0.07 -13.83
C ILE A 48 3.74 -1.42 -13.42
N GLY A 49 2.74 -1.81 -12.62
CA GLY A 49 2.49 -3.20 -12.23
C GLY A 49 2.16 -4.11 -13.42
N PHE A 50 1.34 -3.64 -14.34
CA PHE A 50 0.97 -4.41 -15.54
C PHE A 50 2.12 -4.60 -16.53
N PHE A 51 2.96 -3.58 -16.71
CA PHE A 51 4.10 -3.65 -17.64
C PHE A 51 5.28 -4.45 -17.07
N LYS A 52 5.45 -4.46 -15.73
CA LYS A 52 6.59 -5.10 -15.06
C LYS A 52 6.18 -6.41 -14.38
N ARG A 53 5.65 -7.36 -15.14
CA ARG A 53 5.11 -8.65 -14.68
C ARG A 53 6.09 -9.54 -13.89
N TYR A 54 7.39 -9.27 -13.96
CA TYR A 54 8.40 -10.18 -13.42
C TYR A 54 8.62 -10.08 -11.90
N ASN A 55 8.16 -9.00 -11.24
CA ASN A 55 8.29 -8.85 -9.78
C ASN A 55 7.10 -8.06 -9.20
N LEU A 56 5.90 -8.66 -9.23
CA LEU A 56 4.69 -8.02 -8.71
C LEU A 56 4.81 -7.65 -7.23
N LEU A 57 5.43 -8.50 -6.41
CA LEU A 57 5.62 -8.25 -4.99
C LEU A 57 6.49 -7.01 -4.73
N LYS A 58 7.60 -6.89 -5.47
CA LYS A 58 8.45 -5.70 -5.42
C LYS A 58 7.69 -4.44 -5.83
N ASN A 59 6.84 -4.56 -6.85
CA ASN A 59 6.05 -3.43 -7.33
C ASN A 59 5.01 -2.98 -6.28
N VAL A 60 4.32 -3.92 -5.63
CA VAL A 60 3.38 -3.62 -4.55
C VAL A 60 4.08 -2.93 -3.37
N MET A 61 5.29 -3.34 -3.03
CA MET A 61 6.10 -2.67 -2.01
C MET A 61 6.43 -1.23 -2.40
N TRP A 62 6.82 -0.98 -3.66
CA TRP A 62 7.05 0.37 -4.14
C TRP A 62 5.77 1.23 -4.14
N GLN A 63 4.61 0.64 -4.46
CA GLN A 63 3.33 1.33 -4.38
C GLN A 63 2.97 1.73 -2.96
N LEU A 64 3.25 0.87 -1.96
CA LEU A 64 3.09 1.20 -0.55
C LEU A 64 3.91 2.44 -0.17
N LEU A 65 5.21 2.44 -0.51
CA LEU A 65 6.11 3.55 -0.17
C LEU A 65 5.71 4.86 -0.87
N ILE A 66 5.52 4.80 -2.18
CA ILE A 66 5.16 5.98 -2.98
C ILE A 66 3.78 6.51 -2.57
N GLY A 67 2.79 5.62 -2.40
CA GLY A 67 1.46 6.00 -1.96
C GLY A 67 1.47 6.66 -0.58
N SER A 68 2.25 6.13 0.37
CA SER A 68 2.42 6.72 1.70
C SER A 68 3.02 8.13 1.64
N ILE A 69 4.09 8.31 0.85
CA ILE A 69 4.75 9.61 0.68
C ILE A 69 3.79 10.63 0.05
N ILE A 70 3.07 10.23 -1.00
CA ILE A 70 2.12 11.11 -1.69
C ILE A 70 1.00 11.53 -0.74
N CYS A 71 0.42 10.61 0.03
CA CYS A 71 -0.63 10.93 0.99
C CYS A 71 -0.13 11.86 2.09
N PHE A 72 1.10 11.65 2.56
CA PHE A 72 1.73 12.50 3.58
C PHE A 72 1.98 13.93 3.07
N ILE A 73 2.57 14.06 1.89
CA ILE A 73 2.80 15.37 1.23
C ILE A 73 1.46 16.08 1.03
N TRP A 74 0.46 15.34 0.60
CA TRP A 74 -0.86 15.87 0.33
C TRP A 74 -1.57 16.39 1.59
N ASP A 75 -1.51 15.66 2.70
CA ASP A 75 -2.02 16.10 4.00
C ASP A 75 -1.33 17.40 4.44
N GLY A 76 -0.01 17.52 4.19
CA GLY A 76 0.75 18.75 4.41
C GLY A 76 0.22 19.94 3.59
N PHE A 77 -0.03 19.74 2.30
CA PHE A 77 -0.57 20.79 1.42
C PHE A 77 -1.99 21.22 1.76
N THR A 78 -2.79 20.35 2.37
CA THR A 78 -4.18 20.65 2.76
C THR A 78 -4.32 21.30 4.13
N GLY A 79 -3.22 21.62 4.79
CA GLY A 79 -3.22 22.29 6.09
C GLY A 79 -3.13 21.33 7.28
N TRP A 80 -2.51 20.18 7.08
CA TRP A 80 -2.21 19.15 8.09
C TRP A 80 -3.41 18.75 8.95
N HIS A 81 -4.26 17.94 8.39
CA HIS A 81 -5.41 17.37 9.10
C HIS A 81 -5.10 16.05 9.82
N GLY A 82 -3.97 15.40 9.50
CA GLY A 82 -3.52 14.14 10.10
C GLY A 82 -4.21 12.89 9.53
N TRP A 83 -5.08 13.02 8.53
CA TRP A 83 -5.83 11.88 7.96
C TRP A 83 -4.92 10.86 7.27
N SER A 84 -3.81 11.31 6.68
CA SER A 84 -2.82 10.43 6.04
C SER A 84 -2.21 9.47 7.04
N VAL A 85 -1.87 9.96 8.22
CA VAL A 85 -1.18 9.22 9.27
C VAL A 85 -2.18 8.40 10.11
N ASP A 86 -3.32 9.01 10.44
CA ASP A 86 -4.32 8.40 11.32
C ASP A 86 -5.08 7.26 10.63
N LEU A 87 -5.33 7.38 9.32
CA LEU A 87 -6.22 6.47 8.60
C LEU A 87 -5.53 5.76 7.43
N VAL A 88 -4.91 6.53 6.50
CA VAL A 88 -4.47 5.97 5.22
C VAL A 88 -3.28 5.05 5.39
N LEU A 89 -2.25 5.45 6.13
CA LEU A 89 -1.05 4.65 6.35
C LEU A 89 -1.35 3.27 6.94
N PRO A 90 -2.10 3.14 8.05
CA PRO A 90 -2.40 1.81 8.60
C PRO A 90 -3.26 0.97 7.67
N ILE A 91 -4.27 1.55 7.03
CA ILE A 91 -5.12 0.82 6.08
C ILE A 91 -4.32 0.36 4.86
N LEU A 92 -3.47 1.24 4.30
CA LEU A 92 -2.64 0.93 3.14
C LEU A 92 -1.65 -0.20 3.44
N SER A 93 -1.05 -0.19 4.63
CA SER A 93 -0.12 -1.24 5.08
C SER A 93 -0.82 -2.61 5.19
N VAL A 94 -1.97 -2.66 5.84
CA VAL A 94 -2.76 -3.90 5.98
C VAL A 94 -3.26 -4.40 4.62
N ALA A 95 -3.76 -3.49 3.77
CA ALA A 95 -4.21 -3.84 2.42
C ALA A 95 -3.05 -4.37 1.55
N THR A 96 -1.86 -3.80 1.70
CA THR A 96 -0.64 -4.26 1.01
C THR A 96 -0.26 -5.67 1.45
N LEU A 97 -0.26 -5.97 2.74
CA LEU A 97 0.01 -7.32 3.26
C LEU A 97 -0.99 -8.34 2.71
N ALA A 98 -2.28 -8.02 2.78
CA ALA A 98 -3.33 -8.89 2.23
C ALA A 98 -3.16 -9.10 0.72
N GLY A 99 -2.86 -8.03 -0.02
CA GLY A 99 -2.60 -8.07 -1.46
C GLY A 99 -1.38 -8.92 -1.82
N MET A 100 -0.27 -8.77 -1.09
CA MET A 100 0.94 -9.58 -1.29
C MET A 100 0.68 -11.06 -1.03
N PHE A 101 -0.06 -11.39 0.04
CA PHE A 101 -0.45 -12.76 0.35
C PHE A 101 -1.27 -13.40 -0.76
N VAL A 102 -2.25 -12.67 -1.30
CA VAL A 102 -3.07 -13.14 -2.43
C VAL A 102 -2.21 -13.34 -3.69
N ILE A 103 -1.35 -12.38 -4.02
CA ILE A 103 -0.45 -12.46 -5.18
C ILE A 103 0.49 -13.66 -5.04
N ALA A 104 1.10 -13.86 -3.88
CA ALA A 104 1.99 -14.99 -3.62
C ALA A 104 1.28 -16.33 -3.82
N LYS A 105 0.03 -16.44 -3.36
CA LYS A 105 -0.78 -17.65 -3.50
C LYS A 105 -1.19 -17.91 -4.95
N VAL A 106 -1.58 -16.87 -5.69
CA VAL A 106 -2.01 -16.98 -7.09
C VAL A 106 -0.84 -17.28 -8.02
N GLN A 107 0.31 -16.64 -7.81
CA GLN A 107 1.51 -16.83 -8.64
C GLN A 107 2.32 -18.07 -8.27
N LYS A 108 1.99 -18.75 -7.17
CA LYS A 108 2.82 -19.86 -6.62
C LYS A 108 4.30 -19.45 -6.50
N SER A 109 4.52 -18.20 -6.05
CA SER A 109 5.86 -17.64 -5.90
C SER A 109 6.68 -18.46 -4.89
N PRO A 110 8.01 -18.59 -5.08
CA PRO A 110 8.85 -19.28 -4.12
C PRO A 110 8.78 -18.59 -2.75
N VAL A 111 8.74 -19.42 -1.68
CA VAL A 111 8.52 -18.96 -0.30
C VAL A 111 9.45 -17.84 0.10
N ARG A 112 10.71 -17.91 -0.31
CA ARG A 112 11.73 -16.91 -0.02
C ARG A 112 11.40 -15.52 -0.57
N GLU A 113 10.95 -15.44 -1.82
CA GLU A 113 10.75 -14.15 -2.49
C GLU A 113 9.59 -13.38 -1.85
N TYR A 114 8.44 -14.04 -1.63
CA TYR A 114 7.30 -13.31 -1.10
C TYR A 114 7.46 -13.00 0.39
N LEU A 115 8.08 -13.88 1.20
CA LEU A 115 8.29 -13.64 2.63
C LEU A 115 9.15 -12.40 2.89
N ILE A 116 10.20 -12.17 2.10
CA ILE A 116 11.03 -10.99 2.26
C ILE A 116 10.20 -9.70 2.10
N TYR A 117 9.40 -9.62 1.05
CA TYR A 117 8.57 -8.43 0.82
C TYR A 117 7.44 -8.29 1.84
N GLU A 118 6.82 -9.39 2.26
CA GLU A 118 5.80 -9.39 3.31
C GLU A 118 6.37 -8.92 4.65
N ILE A 119 7.54 -9.42 5.04
CA ILE A 119 8.23 -8.98 6.26
C ILE A 119 8.57 -7.49 6.17
N MET A 120 9.12 -7.03 5.05
CA MET A 120 9.43 -5.61 4.86
C MET A 120 8.18 -4.73 4.97
N ALA A 121 7.06 -5.14 4.34
CA ALA A 121 5.80 -4.41 4.40
C ALA A 121 5.21 -4.40 5.82
N ALA A 122 5.28 -5.52 6.54
CA ALA A 122 4.79 -5.64 7.91
C ALA A 122 5.65 -4.81 8.90
N VAL A 123 6.98 -4.84 8.74
CA VAL A 123 7.91 -4.00 9.52
C VAL A 123 7.63 -2.52 9.26
N TYR A 124 7.43 -2.13 8.01
CA TYR A 124 7.06 -0.76 7.65
C TYR A 124 5.73 -0.35 8.31
N GLY A 125 4.69 -1.18 8.20
CA GLY A 125 3.37 -0.94 8.77
C GLY A 125 3.33 -0.97 10.29
N LEU A 126 4.35 -1.56 10.95
CA LEU A 126 4.51 -1.55 12.40
C LEU A 126 5.33 -0.33 12.87
N ILE A 127 6.51 -0.13 12.29
CA ILE A 127 7.48 0.86 12.77
C ILE A 127 6.99 2.28 12.48
N LEU A 128 6.49 2.54 11.29
CA LEU A 128 6.11 3.90 10.90
C LEU A 128 4.99 4.49 11.76
N PRO A 129 3.84 3.81 11.98
CA PRO A 129 2.81 4.31 12.88
C PRO A 129 3.28 4.48 14.32
N VAL A 130 4.15 3.59 14.82
CA VAL A 130 4.70 3.69 16.18
C VAL A 130 5.60 4.92 16.32
N ILE A 131 6.49 5.17 15.36
CA ILE A 131 7.33 6.38 15.37
C ILE A 131 6.47 7.64 15.35
N LEU A 132 5.46 7.70 14.46
CA LEU A 132 4.58 8.86 14.33
C LEU A 132 3.73 9.09 15.59
N LEU A 133 3.38 8.00 16.28
CA LEU A 133 2.66 8.07 17.55
C LEU A 133 3.55 8.61 18.68
N VAL A 134 4.80 8.16 18.76
CA VAL A 134 5.78 8.69 19.74
C VAL A 134 6.12 10.14 19.47
N CYS A 135 6.20 10.53 18.19
CA CYS A 135 6.42 11.93 17.79
C CYS A 135 5.19 12.84 18.03
N GLY A 136 4.06 12.31 18.47
CA GLY A 136 2.84 13.08 18.74
C GLY A 136 2.14 13.63 17.50
N VAL A 137 2.46 13.07 16.31
CA VAL A 137 1.89 13.51 15.03
C VAL A 137 0.50 12.92 14.81
N VAL A 138 0.22 11.75 15.41
CA VAL A 138 -1.05 11.02 15.32
C VAL A 138 -2.09 11.68 16.22
N ARG A 139 -3.21 12.10 15.63
CA ARG A 139 -4.32 12.74 16.39
C ARG A 139 -5.34 11.72 16.89
N LYS A 140 -5.60 10.68 16.11
CA LYS A 140 -6.55 9.60 16.44
C LYS A 140 -5.82 8.24 16.45
N PRO A 141 -5.22 7.83 17.57
CA PRO A 141 -4.34 6.68 17.64
C PRO A 141 -5.04 5.34 17.42
N THR A 142 -6.36 5.26 17.54
CA THR A 142 -7.12 4.01 17.49
C THR A 142 -6.86 3.21 16.22
N VAL A 143 -7.01 3.81 15.04
CA VAL A 143 -6.84 3.11 13.74
C VAL A 143 -5.36 2.76 13.51
N SER A 144 -4.44 3.67 13.85
CA SER A 144 -3.00 3.43 13.75
C SER A 144 -2.54 2.29 14.65
N MET A 145 -3.06 2.21 15.88
CA MET A 145 -2.77 1.10 16.80
C MET A 145 -3.33 -0.23 16.29
N PHE A 146 -4.56 -0.24 15.76
CA PHE A 146 -5.14 -1.43 15.16
C PHE A 146 -4.33 -1.92 13.95
N GLY A 147 -3.94 -1.01 13.06
CA GLY A 147 -3.10 -1.35 11.91
C GLY A 147 -1.74 -1.91 12.32
N ALA A 148 -1.08 -1.27 13.30
CA ALA A 148 0.19 -1.74 13.84
C ALA A 148 0.04 -3.12 14.52
N LEU A 149 -1.05 -3.35 15.26
CA LEU A 149 -1.34 -4.65 15.88
C LEU A 149 -1.53 -5.75 14.83
N ILE A 150 -2.25 -5.49 13.75
CA ILE A 150 -2.42 -6.45 12.65
C ILE A 150 -1.08 -6.77 12.00
N CYS A 151 -0.25 -5.77 11.72
CA CYS A 151 1.10 -5.96 11.16
C CYS A 151 1.98 -6.77 12.12
N PHE A 152 1.90 -6.52 13.43
CA PHE A 152 2.63 -7.27 14.44
C PHE A 152 2.17 -8.74 14.49
N LEU A 153 0.86 -8.99 14.55
CA LEU A 153 0.32 -10.35 14.54
C LEU A 153 0.69 -11.11 13.27
N PHE A 154 0.72 -10.41 12.13
CA PHE A 154 1.16 -10.98 10.86
C PHE A 154 2.65 -11.41 10.95
N LEU A 155 3.53 -10.55 11.47
CA LEU A 155 4.95 -10.89 11.68
C LEU A 155 5.13 -12.11 12.59
N VAL A 156 4.41 -12.15 13.71
CA VAL A 156 4.43 -13.30 14.63
C VAL A 156 3.95 -14.55 13.90
N GLY A 157 2.86 -14.46 13.14
CA GLY A 157 2.35 -15.56 12.33
C GLY A 157 3.37 -16.08 11.32
N VAL A 158 4.03 -15.18 10.59
CA VAL A 158 5.08 -15.56 9.62
C VAL A 158 6.25 -16.28 10.32
N ILE A 159 6.71 -15.77 11.47
CA ILE A 159 7.81 -16.37 12.22
C ILE A 159 7.42 -17.77 12.73
N LEU A 160 6.23 -17.93 13.29
CA LEU A 160 5.78 -19.19 13.87
C LEU A 160 5.50 -20.28 12.82
N PHE A 161 4.82 -19.90 11.72
CA PHE A 161 4.34 -20.89 10.75
C PHE A 161 5.30 -21.12 9.58
N LYS A 162 6.06 -20.10 9.18
CA LYS A 162 6.94 -20.17 8.00
C LYS A 162 8.43 -20.03 8.33
N GLY A 163 8.77 -19.76 9.57
CA GLY A 163 10.18 -19.61 9.98
C GLY A 163 11.02 -20.87 9.74
N ARG A 164 10.43 -22.06 9.85
CA ARG A 164 11.12 -23.33 9.55
C ARG A 164 11.37 -23.49 8.04
N GLU A 165 10.36 -23.28 7.21
CA GLU A 165 10.49 -23.37 5.75
C GLU A 165 11.52 -22.36 5.21
N PHE A 166 11.50 -21.15 5.73
CA PHE A 166 12.48 -20.11 5.38
C PHE A 166 13.92 -20.49 5.78
N LYS A 167 14.09 -21.06 6.97
CA LYS A 167 15.40 -21.52 7.46
C LYS A 167 15.94 -22.69 6.64
N GLU A 168 15.10 -23.64 6.28
CA GLU A 168 15.47 -24.79 5.46
C GLU A 168 15.85 -24.39 4.03
N GLU A 169 15.12 -23.46 3.40
CA GLU A 169 15.46 -22.93 2.09
C GLU A 169 16.75 -22.08 2.10
N MET A 170 16.98 -21.29 3.15
CA MET A 170 18.24 -20.55 3.32
C MET A 170 19.42 -21.52 3.48
N HIS A 171 19.26 -22.59 4.24
CA HIS A 171 20.34 -23.58 4.46
C HIS A 171 20.69 -24.35 3.18
N LYS A 172 19.70 -24.65 2.33
CA LYS A 172 19.93 -25.30 1.03
C LYS A 172 20.74 -24.45 0.05
N ASN A 173 20.63 -23.12 0.12
CA ASN A 173 21.32 -22.21 -0.80
C ASN A 173 22.68 -21.72 -0.27
N LEU A 174 23.03 -21.99 0.97
CA LEU A 174 24.33 -21.66 1.57
C LEU A 174 25.34 -22.84 1.52
N HIS A 175 24.88 -24.02 1.12
CA HIS A 175 25.73 -25.17 0.84
C HIS A 175 25.91 -25.32 -0.68
N VAL A 176 26.74 -24.45 -1.26
CA VAL A 176 27.52 -24.70 -2.46
C VAL A 176 28.96 -24.63 -2.06
#